data_6cc654f4056942c935c36303c6fd2d92
#
_entry.id   6cc654f4056942c935c36303c6fd2d92
#
_cell.length_a   1.000
_cell.length_b   1.000
_cell.length_c   1.000
_cell.angle_alpha   90.00
_cell.angle_beta   90.00
_cell.angle_gamma   90.00
#
_symmetry.space_group_name_H-M   'P 1'
#
loop_
_entity.id
_entity.type
_entity.pdbx_description
1 polymer ?
#
loop_
_entity_poly.entity_id
_entity_poly.type
_entity_poly.pdbx_seq_one_letter_code
_entity_poly.pdbx_strand_id
1 'polypeptide(L)'
;MNIYNVIMAGGGGTRFWPISRQKTPKQLLNLSGVDTLINETIDRVNKLSHKDNLFIVTNKSQRELMKETVDDKCHHNNILSEPIAKNTSAAIGFAAINIMKKYGDGIMCVYPADHYIKLEEEFLDSLEKAIE
;
A
#
# COMPACT_ATOMS: atom_id res chain seq x y z
N MET A 1 -1.81 -18.79 10.42
CA MET A 1 -1.11 -18.45 9.16
C MET A 1 -0.80 -16.95 9.17
N ASN A 2 0.36 -16.57 8.68
CA ASN A 2 0.75 -15.15 8.64
C ASN A 2 -0.05 -14.39 7.57
N ILE A 3 -0.51 -13.20 7.92
CA ILE A 3 -1.19 -12.28 7.00
C ILE A 3 -0.23 -11.14 6.69
N TYR A 4 -0.02 -10.90 5.41
CA TYR A 4 0.82 -9.81 4.89
C TYR A 4 -0.04 -8.82 4.11
N ASN A 5 -0.02 -7.57 4.53
CA ASN A 5 -0.71 -6.49 3.82
C ASN A 5 0.24 -5.85 2.80
N VAL A 6 -0.16 -5.78 1.56
CA VAL A 6 0.62 -5.18 0.47
C VAL A 6 -0.17 -4.04 -0.16
N ILE A 7 0.35 -2.83 -0.07
CA ILE A 7 -0.26 -1.65 -0.67
C ILE A 7 0.49 -1.30 -1.96
N MET A 8 -0.23 -1.26 -3.06
CA MET A 8 0.33 -0.88 -4.37
C MET A 8 0.25 0.63 -4.57
N ALA A 9 1.40 1.29 -4.62
CA ALA A 9 1.53 2.74 -4.67
C ALA A 9 2.54 3.21 -5.74
N GLY A 10 2.69 2.47 -6.83
CA GLY A 10 3.71 2.75 -7.85
C GLY A 10 3.25 3.53 -9.08
N GLY A 11 1.96 3.79 -9.25
CA GLY A 11 1.42 4.50 -10.40
C GLY A 11 1.73 5.99 -10.40
N GLY A 12 1.74 6.63 -11.57
CA GLY A 12 1.90 8.08 -11.72
C GLY A 12 0.78 8.90 -11.11
N GLY A 13 -0.41 8.28 -10.91
CA GLY A 13 -1.51 8.82 -10.11
C GLY A 13 -2.07 10.15 -10.59
N THR A 14 -2.17 10.37 -11.89
CA THR A 14 -2.63 11.64 -12.47
C THR A 14 -4.14 11.70 -12.77
N ARG A 15 -4.92 10.70 -12.33
CA ARG A 15 -6.37 10.62 -12.63
C ARG A 15 -7.19 11.77 -12.06
N PHE A 16 -6.73 12.41 -11.00
CA PHE A 16 -7.39 13.58 -10.39
C PHE A 16 -6.74 14.91 -10.85
N TRP A 17 -6.12 14.92 -12.03
CA TRP A 17 -5.59 16.16 -12.57
C TRP A 17 -6.69 17.26 -12.57
N PRO A 18 -6.42 18.52 -12.17
CA PRO A 18 -5.11 19.12 -11.87
C PRO A 18 -4.61 18.94 -10.43
N ILE A 19 -5.36 18.27 -9.55
CA ILE A 19 -4.98 18.05 -8.15
C ILE A 19 -3.80 17.08 -8.05
N SER A 20 -3.88 15.94 -8.78
CA SER A 20 -2.78 14.98 -8.86
C SER A 20 -1.84 15.29 -10.00
N ARG A 21 -0.55 15.12 -9.78
CA ARG A 21 0.53 15.30 -10.76
C ARG A 21 1.60 14.24 -10.56
N GLN A 22 2.54 14.08 -11.53
CA GLN A 22 3.63 13.10 -11.40
C GLN A 22 4.48 13.30 -10.15
N LYS A 23 4.71 14.56 -9.73
CA LYS A 23 5.46 14.89 -8.49
C LYS A 23 4.61 14.70 -7.22
N THR A 24 3.29 14.76 -7.34
CA THR A 24 2.35 14.55 -6.23
C THR A 24 1.23 13.64 -6.73
N PRO A 25 1.47 12.31 -6.79
CA PRO A 25 0.48 11.36 -7.28
C PRO A 25 -0.72 11.26 -6.33
N LYS A 26 -1.85 10.76 -6.84
CA LYS A 26 -3.14 10.74 -6.12
C LYS A 26 -3.09 10.04 -4.75
N GLN A 27 -2.28 9.00 -4.59
CA GLN A 27 -2.14 8.29 -3.32
C GLN A 27 -1.51 9.13 -2.20
N LEU A 28 -0.80 10.20 -2.56
CA LEU A 28 -0.20 11.17 -1.63
C LEU A 28 -1.08 12.40 -1.41
N LEU A 29 -2.27 12.44 -2.00
CA LEU A 29 -3.23 13.53 -1.80
C LEU A 29 -4.03 13.31 -0.51
N ASN A 30 -4.36 14.41 0.16
CA ASN A 30 -5.30 14.44 1.26
C ASN A 30 -6.68 14.88 0.73
N LEU A 31 -7.54 13.90 0.40
CA LEU A 31 -8.86 14.15 -0.14
C LEU A 31 -9.97 14.15 0.93
N SER A 32 -9.75 13.46 2.03
CA SER A 32 -10.71 13.40 3.14
C SER A 32 -10.63 14.62 4.06
N GLY A 33 -9.52 15.36 4.02
CA GLY A 33 -9.22 16.42 4.99
C GLY A 33 -8.57 15.92 6.28
N VAL A 34 -8.36 14.61 6.43
CA VAL A 34 -7.75 13.98 7.62
C VAL A 34 -6.29 13.64 7.38
N ASP A 35 -6.01 12.83 6.35
CA ASP A 35 -4.65 12.40 6.01
C ASP A 35 -4.53 12.09 4.52
N THR A 36 -3.34 11.73 4.05
CA THR A 36 -3.15 11.25 2.68
C THR A 36 -3.86 9.92 2.44
N LEU A 37 -4.21 9.62 1.20
CA LEU A 37 -4.88 8.36 0.85
C LEU A 37 -4.04 7.14 1.24
N ILE A 38 -2.71 7.22 1.10
CA ILE A 38 -1.81 6.14 1.50
C ILE A 38 -1.85 5.91 3.02
N ASN A 39 -1.79 6.95 3.83
CA ASN A 39 -1.82 6.83 5.28
C ASN A 39 -3.17 6.34 5.80
N GLU A 40 -4.27 6.78 5.23
CA GLU A 40 -5.60 6.26 5.55
C GLU A 40 -5.72 4.76 5.22
N THR A 41 -5.13 4.33 4.11
CA THR A 41 -5.09 2.90 3.76
C THR A 41 -4.25 2.10 4.75
N ILE A 42 -3.08 2.61 5.13
CA ILE A 42 -2.21 1.99 6.14
C ILE A 42 -2.93 1.84 7.47
N ASP A 43 -3.54 2.90 7.97
CA ASP A 43 -4.25 2.87 9.26
C ASP A 43 -5.40 1.87 9.25
N ARG A 44 -6.09 1.73 8.12
CA ARG A 44 -7.16 0.75 7.93
C ARG A 44 -6.63 -0.68 7.98
N VAL A 45 -5.64 -1.02 7.17
CA VAL A 45 -5.15 -2.40 7.05
C VAL A 45 -4.32 -2.86 8.24
N ASN A 46 -3.70 -1.94 8.98
CA ASN A 46 -2.98 -2.26 10.22
C ASN A 46 -3.90 -2.72 11.36
N LYS A 47 -5.21 -2.60 11.20
CA LYS A 47 -6.19 -3.22 12.12
C LYS A 47 -6.30 -4.73 11.93
N LEU A 48 -5.91 -5.26 10.77
CA LEU A 48 -5.97 -6.69 10.44
C LEU A 48 -4.69 -7.44 10.79
N SER A 49 -3.55 -6.78 10.79
CA SER A 49 -2.26 -7.40 11.09
C SER A 49 -1.26 -6.39 11.65
N HIS A 50 -0.17 -6.89 12.23
CA HIS A 50 0.86 -6.04 12.78
C HIS A 50 1.60 -5.26 11.68
N LYS A 51 2.06 -4.04 11.99
CA LYS A 51 2.80 -3.18 11.05
C LYS A 51 4.07 -3.82 10.46
N ASP A 52 4.65 -4.81 11.14
CA ASP A 52 5.81 -5.55 10.64
C ASP A 52 5.48 -6.37 9.39
N ASN A 53 4.20 -6.70 9.20
CA ASN A 53 3.68 -7.43 8.05
C ASN A 53 3.09 -6.51 6.96
N LEU A 54 3.33 -5.20 7.07
CA LEU A 54 2.92 -4.23 6.07
C LEU A 54 4.05 -3.99 5.06
N PHE A 55 3.70 -4.03 3.77
CA PHE A 55 4.58 -3.76 2.64
C PHE A 55 3.96 -2.72 1.72
N ILE A 56 4.78 -1.88 1.14
CA ILE A 56 4.36 -0.90 0.13
C ILE A 56 5.20 -1.13 -1.12
N VAL A 57 4.55 -1.32 -2.27
CA VAL A 57 5.23 -1.42 -3.57
C VAL A 57 5.10 -0.10 -4.28
N THR A 58 6.21 0.52 -4.59
CA THR A 58 6.29 1.80 -5.28
C THR A 58 7.35 1.77 -6.38
N ASN A 59 7.67 2.89 -6.98
CA ASN A 59 8.75 3.02 -7.94
C ASN A 59 9.93 3.81 -7.35
N LYS A 60 11.05 3.82 -8.06
CA LYS A 60 12.28 4.49 -7.60
C LYS A 60 12.10 5.99 -7.37
N SER A 61 11.33 6.66 -8.24
CA SER A 61 11.13 8.11 -8.17
C SER A 61 10.28 8.56 -7.00
N GLN A 62 9.41 7.69 -6.48
CA GLN A 62 8.49 8.00 -5.37
C GLN A 62 8.94 7.44 -4.03
N ARG A 63 9.96 6.58 -4.00
CA ARG A 63 10.35 5.85 -2.78
C ARG A 63 10.71 6.76 -1.62
N GLU A 64 11.52 7.78 -1.85
CA GLU A 64 11.93 8.71 -0.77
C GLU A 64 10.75 9.53 -0.27
N LEU A 65 9.91 10.05 -1.15
CA LEU A 65 8.69 10.76 -0.77
C LEU A 65 7.71 9.84 -0.02
N MET A 66 7.64 8.56 -0.40
CA MET A 66 6.83 7.56 0.30
C MET A 66 7.32 7.35 1.72
N LYS A 67 8.63 7.21 1.93
CA LYS A 67 9.23 7.08 3.27
C LYS A 67 8.89 8.26 4.18
N GLU A 68 8.99 9.48 3.65
CA GLU A 68 8.66 10.70 4.40
C GLU A 68 7.17 10.75 4.73
N THR A 69 6.30 10.38 3.79
CA THR A 69 4.85 10.45 3.95
C THR A 69 4.33 9.44 4.96
N VAL A 70 4.82 8.21 4.95
CA VAL A 70 4.35 7.13 5.83
C VAL A 70 5.07 7.13 7.18
N ASP A 71 6.21 7.79 7.27
CA ASP A 71 7.02 7.93 8.48
C ASP A 71 7.21 6.58 9.21
N ASP A 72 6.76 6.45 10.45
CA ASP A 72 6.90 5.24 11.27
C ASP A 72 5.74 4.23 11.10
N LYS A 73 4.74 4.53 10.27
CA LYS A 73 3.59 3.65 10.01
C LYS A 73 3.95 2.38 9.24
N CYS A 74 5.06 2.41 8.51
CA CYS A 74 5.60 1.27 7.77
C CYS A 74 7.11 1.23 7.92
N HIS A 75 7.68 0.03 8.12
CA HIS A 75 9.13 -0.11 8.11
C HIS A 75 9.70 0.25 6.74
N HIS A 76 10.70 1.13 6.70
CA HIS A 76 11.30 1.59 5.44
C HIS A 76 11.89 0.44 4.60
N ASN A 77 12.36 -0.63 5.24
CA ASN A 77 12.82 -1.84 4.54
C ASN A 77 11.71 -2.63 3.86
N ASN A 78 10.46 -2.40 4.24
CA ASN A 78 9.27 -3.00 3.63
C ASN A 78 8.66 -2.10 2.53
N ILE A 79 9.25 -0.95 2.26
CA ILE A 79 8.92 -0.12 1.09
C ILE A 79 9.74 -0.65 -0.08
N LEU A 80 9.09 -1.46 -0.91
CA LEU A 80 9.69 -2.15 -2.04
C LEU A 80 9.64 -1.26 -3.28
N SER A 81 10.79 -1.05 -3.92
CA SER A 81 10.89 -0.25 -5.13
C SER A 81 11.01 -1.17 -6.35
N GLU A 82 10.03 -1.14 -7.23
CA GLU A 82 10.10 -1.88 -8.49
C GLU A 82 11.24 -1.34 -9.36
N PRO A 83 12.11 -2.22 -9.91
CA PRO A 83 13.17 -1.77 -10.82
C PRO A 83 12.60 -1.16 -12.12
N ILE A 84 11.50 -1.73 -12.63
CA ILE A 84 10.77 -1.24 -13.80
C ILE A 84 9.28 -1.47 -13.55
N ALA A 85 8.45 -0.46 -13.80
CA ALA A 85 7.00 -0.59 -13.71
C ALA A 85 6.46 -1.49 -14.82
N LYS A 86 5.78 -2.58 -14.45
CA LYS A 86 5.22 -3.60 -15.36
C LYS A 86 3.76 -3.93 -15.05
N ASN A 87 3.00 -2.95 -14.56
CA ASN A 87 1.61 -3.08 -14.14
C ASN A 87 1.39 -3.97 -12.91
N THR A 88 0.12 -4.24 -12.62
CA THR A 88 -0.36 -4.83 -11.36
C THR A 88 0.20 -6.23 -11.10
N SER A 89 0.17 -7.13 -12.08
CA SER A 89 0.62 -8.52 -11.90
C SER A 89 2.09 -8.60 -11.52
N ALA A 90 2.94 -7.79 -12.14
CA ALA A 90 4.37 -7.74 -11.82
C ALA A 90 4.62 -7.17 -10.43
N ALA A 91 3.88 -6.14 -10.02
CA ALA A 91 3.97 -5.57 -8.68
C ALA A 91 3.60 -6.59 -7.60
N ILE A 92 2.49 -7.32 -7.79
CA ILE A 92 2.04 -8.38 -6.88
C ILE A 92 3.07 -9.51 -6.80
N GLY A 93 3.57 -9.99 -7.93
CA GLY A 93 4.60 -11.03 -7.99
C GLY A 93 5.91 -10.59 -7.32
N PHE A 94 6.33 -9.36 -7.54
CA PHE A 94 7.51 -8.78 -6.90
C PHE A 94 7.37 -8.74 -5.37
N ALA A 95 6.21 -8.31 -4.86
CA ALA A 95 5.93 -8.34 -3.43
C ALA A 95 5.93 -9.76 -2.87
N ALA A 96 5.26 -10.70 -3.53
CA ALA A 96 5.18 -12.10 -3.11
C ALA A 96 6.56 -12.75 -2.99
N ILE A 97 7.43 -12.57 -3.97
CA ILE A 97 8.79 -13.11 -3.95
C ILE A 97 9.60 -12.53 -2.79
N ASN A 98 9.50 -11.22 -2.54
CA ASN A 98 10.21 -10.58 -1.43
C ASN A 98 9.72 -11.09 -0.06
N ILE A 99 8.40 -11.24 0.10
CA ILE A 99 7.79 -11.77 1.33
C ILE A 99 8.22 -13.22 1.55
N MET A 100 8.08 -14.08 0.55
CA MET A 100 8.45 -15.49 0.67
C MET A 100 9.91 -15.69 1.04
N LYS A 101 10.81 -14.93 0.44
CA LYS A 101 12.25 -15.02 0.75
C LYS A 101 12.58 -14.61 2.17
N LYS A 102 11.88 -13.63 2.73
CA LYS A 102 12.23 -13.03 4.02
C LYS A 102 11.44 -13.62 5.19
N TYR A 103 10.19 -13.94 4.96
CA TYR A 103 9.24 -14.30 6.02
C TYR A 103 8.58 -15.67 5.86
N GLY A 104 8.67 -16.27 4.67
CA GLY A 104 8.03 -17.54 4.36
C GLY A 104 6.61 -17.40 3.83
N ASP A 105 5.84 -18.49 3.94
CA ASP A 105 4.48 -18.59 3.39
C ASP A 105 3.44 -17.86 4.23
N GLY A 106 2.33 -17.49 3.59
CA GLY A 106 1.20 -16.81 4.24
C GLY A 106 0.14 -16.32 3.26
N ILE A 107 -0.84 -15.61 3.79
CA ILE A 107 -1.88 -14.95 3.01
C ILE A 107 -1.44 -13.52 2.71
N MET A 108 -1.40 -13.17 1.44
CA MET A 108 -1.08 -11.82 1.00
C MET A 108 -2.34 -11.07 0.59
N CYS A 109 -2.71 -10.05 1.35
CA CYS A 109 -3.82 -9.17 1.03
C CYS A 109 -3.28 -7.94 0.28
N VAL A 110 -3.78 -7.70 -0.93
CA VAL A 110 -3.29 -6.65 -1.81
C VAL A 110 -4.30 -5.53 -1.94
N TYR A 111 -3.86 -4.30 -1.74
CA TYR A 111 -4.71 -3.12 -1.75
C TYR A 111 -4.16 -2.03 -2.68
N PRO A 112 -5.03 -1.29 -3.38
CA PRO A 112 -4.62 -0.03 -3.99
C PRO A 112 -4.43 1.05 -2.91
N ALA A 113 -3.50 1.97 -3.14
CA ALA A 113 -3.17 3.04 -2.21
C ALA A 113 -4.10 4.26 -2.31
N ASP A 114 -5.01 4.29 -3.28
CA ASP A 114 -5.75 5.47 -3.69
C ASP A 114 -7.26 5.33 -3.56
N HIS A 115 -7.73 4.35 -2.80
CA HIS A 115 -9.15 4.15 -2.54
C HIS A 115 -9.58 4.84 -1.23
N TYR A 116 -10.63 5.64 -1.33
CA TYR A 116 -11.35 6.17 -0.19
C TYR A 116 -12.47 5.20 0.20
N ILE A 117 -12.46 4.71 1.44
CA ILE A 117 -13.45 3.76 1.96
C ILE A 117 -14.20 4.41 3.11
N LYS A 118 -15.49 4.66 2.90
CA LYS A 118 -16.35 5.34 3.87
C LYS A 118 -16.79 4.42 5.00
N LEU A 119 -17.16 3.17 4.68
CA LEU A 119 -17.63 2.16 5.64
C LEU A 119 -16.50 1.20 5.99
N GLU A 120 -15.58 1.67 6.81
CA GLU A 120 -14.34 0.95 7.13
C GLU A 120 -14.59 -0.37 7.85
N GLU A 121 -15.50 -0.41 8.83
CA GLU A 121 -15.82 -1.63 9.58
C GLU A 121 -16.36 -2.74 8.67
N GLU A 122 -17.30 -2.42 7.79
CA GLU A 122 -17.85 -3.38 6.83
C GLU A 122 -16.80 -3.91 5.86
N PHE A 123 -15.85 -3.05 5.47
CA PHE A 123 -14.72 -3.45 4.64
C PHE A 123 -13.80 -4.43 5.38
N LEU A 124 -13.46 -4.15 6.63
CA LEU A 124 -12.63 -5.02 7.46
C LEU A 124 -13.29 -6.37 7.74
N ASP A 125 -14.57 -6.39 8.09
CA ASP A 125 -15.35 -7.62 8.28
C ASP A 125 -15.36 -8.49 7.01
N SER A 126 -15.46 -7.87 5.84
CA SER A 126 -15.42 -8.57 4.55
C SER A 126 -14.05 -9.19 4.27
N LEU A 127 -12.98 -8.49 4.64
CA LEU A 127 -11.61 -9.01 4.53
C LEU A 127 -11.35 -10.15 5.49
N GLU A 128 -11.77 -10.06 6.74
CA GLU A 128 -11.63 -11.14 7.71
C GLU A 128 -12.29 -12.42 7.22
N LYS A 129 -13.52 -12.32 6.71
CA LYS A 129 -14.22 -13.47 6.10
C LYS A 129 -13.51 -14.05 4.88
N ALA A 130 -12.80 -13.22 4.11
CA ALA A 130 -12.06 -13.69 2.94
C ALA A 130 -10.73 -14.38 3.33
N ILE A 131 -10.21 -14.09 4.51
CA ILE A 131 -8.98 -14.68 5.04
C ILE A 131 -9.25 -16.04 5.71
N GLU A 132 -10.44 -16.25 6.29
CA GLU A 132 -10.89 -17.53 6.87
C GLU A 132 -10.97 -18.65 5.80
#